data_3acd42d77ed49825e51320511b2dd5ce
#
_entry.id   3acd42d77ed49825e51320511b2dd5ce
#
_cell.length_a   1.000
_cell.length_b   1.000
_cell.length_c   1.000
_cell.angle_alpha   90.00
_cell.angle_beta   90.00
_cell.angle_gamma   90.00
#
_symmetry.space_group_name_H-M   'P 1'
#
loop_
_entity.id
_entity.type
_entity.pdbx_description
1 polymer ?
#
loop_
_entity_poly.entity_id
_entity_poly.type
_entity_poly.pdbx_seq_one_letter_code
_entity_poly.pdbx_strand_id
1 'polypeptide(L)'
;WQQDSQLKASFTVIDPTFNGSPDHQATRYLHQPSDLETLYQPDLVVLAVKPQTMVSVLADLSGLGDETTCFLSIAAGLSTARLAVQLGRSARWLRVMPNTPAAIGQGISALYAAPDVPPEMINLSRQLMGVVGEVVDLADETLMDAVTALSGSGPAYVFLLAEVMAAAGEKLGLPADLCVHLARQTVSGAGALIAAEPATEAGQLRRNVTSEGGTTAAALAVLQADDGLQPVFDRALRAARDRGRELDS
;
A
#
# COMPACT_ATOMS: atom_id res chain seq x y z
N TRP A 1 -4.23 10.47 10.59
CA TRP A 1 -3.15 10.92 11.49
C TRP A 1 -3.61 12.01 12.46
N GLN A 2 -4.29 13.02 11.98
CA GLN A 2 -4.75 14.17 12.80
C GLN A 2 -5.73 13.78 13.92
N GLN A 3 -6.43 12.67 13.79
CA GLN A 3 -7.38 12.16 14.79
C GLN A 3 -6.75 11.22 15.83
N ASP A 4 -5.49 10.84 15.62
CA ASP A 4 -4.78 9.97 16.56
C ASP A 4 -4.19 10.80 17.70
N SER A 5 -4.77 10.67 18.89
CA SER A 5 -4.33 11.38 20.09
C SER A 5 -2.94 10.99 20.60
N GLN A 6 -2.37 9.92 20.09
CA GLN A 6 -1.01 9.46 20.44
C GLN A 6 0.08 10.13 19.57
N LEU A 7 -0.29 10.64 18.40
CA LEU A 7 0.61 11.36 17.51
C LEU A 7 0.73 12.82 17.94
N LYS A 8 1.81 13.15 18.67
CA LYS A 8 2.17 14.53 19.02
C LYS A 8 3.01 15.15 17.89
N ALA A 9 2.37 15.45 16.76
CA ALA A 9 3.03 16.05 15.61
C ALA A 9 2.22 17.23 15.05
N SER A 10 2.92 18.25 14.54
CA SER A 10 2.31 19.29 13.72
C SER A 10 2.42 18.89 12.25
N PHE A 11 1.38 19.18 11.47
CA PHE A 11 1.32 18.81 10.07
C PHE A 11 1.28 20.04 9.18
N THR A 12 2.13 20.06 8.17
CA THR A 12 2.00 20.96 7.03
C THR A 12 1.71 20.11 5.79
N VAL A 13 0.57 20.35 5.17
CA VAL A 13 0.14 19.65 3.96
C VAL A 13 0.32 20.59 2.78
N ILE A 14 1.01 20.12 1.74
CA ILE A 14 1.16 20.84 0.48
C ILE A 14 0.35 20.10 -0.57
N ASP A 15 -0.75 20.69 -0.99
CA ASP A 15 -1.64 20.12 -2.01
C ASP A 15 -2.16 21.25 -2.92
N PRO A 16 -1.72 21.28 -4.20
CA PRO A 16 -2.15 22.29 -5.16
C PRO A 16 -3.66 22.32 -5.43
N THR A 17 -4.34 21.23 -5.11
CA THR A 17 -5.78 21.06 -5.39
C THR A 17 -6.68 21.28 -4.18
N PHE A 18 -6.10 21.48 -2.99
CA PHE A 18 -6.88 21.66 -1.76
C PHE A 18 -7.62 22.99 -1.77
N ASN A 19 -8.96 22.91 -1.69
CA ASN A 19 -9.87 24.06 -1.64
C ASN A 19 -10.75 24.09 -0.38
N GLY A 20 -10.41 23.26 0.62
CA GLY A 20 -11.19 23.15 1.87
C GLY A 20 -10.70 24.08 2.98
N SER A 21 -11.45 24.13 4.08
CA SER A 21 -10.98 24.67 5.34
C SER A 21 -10.24 23.59 6.14
N PRO A 22 -9.17 23.91 6.89
CA PRO A 22 -8.50 22.95 7.74
C PRO A 22 -9.46 22.42 8.82
N ASP A 23 -9.63 21.10 8.88
CA ASP A 23 -10.52 20.47 9.88
C ASP A 23 -9.90 20.45 11.28
N HIS A 24 -8.59 20.74 11.42
CA HIS A 24 -7.85 20.70 12.67
C HIS A 24 -6.89 21.89 12.84
N GLN A 25 -6.85 22.46 14.05
CA GLN A 25 -5.99 23.61 14.40
C GLN A 25 -4.48 23.31 14.30
N ALA A 26 -4.08 22.04 14.34
CA ALA A 26 -2.67 21.61 14.26
C ALA A 26 -2.17 21.37 12.82
N THR A 27 -3.01 21.66 11.81
CA THR A 27 -2.64 21.41 10.41
C THR A 27 -2.64 22.68 9.61
N ARG A 28 -1.51 22.96 8.96
CA ARG A 28 -1.35 24.05 8.00
C ARG A 28 -1.48 23.48 6.58
N TYR A 29 -2.24 24.15 5.73
CA TYR A 29 -2.38 23.79 4.31
C TYR A 29 -1.74 24.87 3.43
N LEU A 30 -0.96 24.44 2.47
CA LEU A 30 -0.27 25.26 1.49
C LEU A 30 -0.52 24.69 0.09
N HIS A 31 -0.42 25.55 -0.93
CA HIS A 31 -0.60 25.12 -2.33
C HIS A 31 0.69 24.68 -3.00
N GLN A 32 1.82 25.20 -2.56
CA GLN A 32 3.12 24.93 -3.18
C GLN A 32 4.25 25.02 -2.15
N PRO A 33 5.40 24.36 -2.40
CA PRO A 33 6.53 24.39 -1.47
C PRO A 33 7.09 25.79 -1.23
N SER A 34 7.01 26.69 -2.19
CA SER A 34 7.45 28.10 -2.06
C SER A 34 6.63 28.94 -1.05
N ASP A 35 5.47 28.42 -0.61
CA ASP A 35 4.67 29.06 0.44
C ASP A 35 5.19 28.76 1.86
N LEU A 36 6.19 27.85 1.97
CA LEU A 36 6.88 27.59 3.22
C LEU A 36 7.77 28.75 3.63
N GLU A 37 7.94 28.92 4.94
CA GLU A 37 8.89 29.88 5.48
C GLU A 37 10.32 29.51 5.10
N THR A 38 11.18 30.50 4.86
CA THR A 38 12.55 30.31 4.36
C THR A 38 13.43 29.39 5.21
N LEU A 39 13.11 29.24 6.49
CA LEU A 39 13.83 28.39 7.46
C LEU A 39 12.97 27.25 8.00
N TYR A 40 11.96 26.81 7.24
CA TYR A 40 11.12 25.70 7.66
C TYR A 40 11.92 24.40 7.65
N GLN A 41 12.01 23.75 8.81
CA GLN A 41 12.77 22.51 9.01
C GLN A 41 11.83 21.40 9.52
N PRO A 42 11.30 20.56 8.65
CA PRO A 42 10.52 19.41 9.04
C PRO A 42 11.41 18.26 9.51
N ASP A 43 10.97 17.53 10.52
CA ASP A 43 11.63 16.27 10.92
C ASP A 43 11.42 15.18 9.87
N LEU A 44 10.22 15.13 9.26
CA LEU A 44 9.84 14.14 8.26
C LEU A 44 9.05 14.78 7.12
N VAL A 45 9.46 14.51 5.89
CA VAL A 45 8.75 14.88 4.66
C VAL A 45 8.11 13.62 4.06
N VAL A 46 6.77 13.58 3.99
CA VAL A 46 6.04 12.46 3.38
C VAL A 46 5.72 12.79 1.93
N LEU A 47 6.27 11.99 1.02
CA LEU A 47 6.08 12.11 -0.44
C LEU A 47 4.93 11.19 -0.87
N ALA A 48 3.71 11.76 -0.92
CA ALA A 48 2.48 11.05 -1.28
C ALA A 48 2.00 11.40 -2.71
N VAL A 49 2.92 11.60 -3.62
CA VAL A 49 2.64 11.93 -5.01
C VAL A 49 2.83 10.73 -5.94
N LYS A 50 2.24 10.80 -7.13
CA LYS A 50 2.43 9.75 -8.14
C LYS A 50 3.89 9.70 -8.61
N PRO A 51 4.43 8.51 -8.96
CA PRO A 51 5.82 8.38 -9.42
C PRO A 51 6.19 9.34 -10.56
N GLN A 52 5.25 9.60 -11.48
CA GLN A 52 5.47 10.48 -12.64
C GLN A 52 5.72 11.95 -12.29
N THR A 53 5.21 12.41 -11.14
CA THR A 53 5.40 13.79 -10.66
C THR A 53 6.54 13.92 -9.65
N MET A 54 7.17 12.80 -9.26
CA MET A 54 8.18 12.79 -8.19
C MET A 54 9.38 13.68 -8.51
N VAL A 55 9.87 13.66 -9.77
CA VAL A 55 11.04 14.43 -10.19
C VAL A 55 10.81 15.93 -9.99
N SER A 56 9.66 16.46 -10.43
CA SER A 56 9.34 17.88 -10.27
C SER A 56 9.17 18.25 -8.80
N VAL A 57 8.49 17.42 -8.02
CA VAL A 57 8.28 17.67 -6.58
C VAL A 57 9.61 17.68 -5.82
N LEU A 58 10.50 16.73 -6.08
CA LEU A 58 11.81 16.68 -5.42
C LEU A 58 12.70 17.87 -5.81
N ALA A 59 12.61 18.36 -7.03
CA ALA A 59 13.32 19.58 -7.44
C ALA A 59 12.86 20.80 -6.63
N ASP A 60 11.55 20.95 -6.42
CA ASP A 60 10.98 22.03 -5.61
C ASP A 60 11.32 21.90 -4.11
N LEU A 61 11.59 20.67 -3.64
CA LEU A 61 11.95 20.37 -2.25
C LEU A 61 13.46 20.32 -2.00
N SER A 62 14.31 20.56 -2.99
CA SER A 62 15.77 20.41 -2.89
C SER A 62 16.41 21.27 -1.80
N GLY A 63 15.83 22.41 -1.47
CA GLY A 63 16.24 23.31 -0.39
C GLY A 63 15.50 23.11 0.94
N LEU A 64 14.57 22.15 1.03
CA LEU A 64 13.76 21.97 2.23
C LEU A 64 14.46 21.13 3.28
N GLY A 65 14.54 21.65 4.50
CA GLY A 65 15.17 20.97 5.64
C GLY A 65 16.70 20.95 5.57
N ASP A 66 17.29 20.15 6.41
CA ASP A 66 18.74 19.97 6.54
C ASP A 66 19.16 18.50 6.48
N GLU A 67 20.39 18.17 6.91
CA GLU A 67 20.92 16.81 6.95
C GLU A 67 20.20 15.89 7.94
N THR A 68 19.40 16.45 8.86
CA THR A 68 18.62 15.69 9.84
C THR A 68 17.23 15.34 9.34
N THR A 69 16.71 16.06 8.35
CA THR A 69 15.40 15.82 7.75
C THR A 69 15.34 14.47 7.08
N CYS A 70 14.31 13.68 7.44
CA CYS A 70 14.02 12.40 6.81
C CYS A 70 12.96 12.56 5.71
N PHE A 71 13.08 11.76 4.66
CA PHE A 71 12.10 11.68 3.58
C PHE A 71 11.48 10.28 3.53
N LEU A 72 10.16 10.23 3.55
CA LEU A 72 9.38 9.00 3.44
C LEU A 72 8.61 9.01 2.14
N SER A 73 8.91 8.08 1.24
CA SER A 73 8.19 7.91 -0.02
C SER A 73 7.19 6.76 0.06
N ILE A 74 5.95 6.98 -0.38
CA ILE A 74 4.96 5.93 -0.59
C ILE A 74 4.78 5.57 -2.08
N ALA A 75 5.65 6.10 -2.94
CA ALA A 75 5.58 5.85 -4.38
C ALA A 75 6.14 4.48 -4.75
N ALA A 76 5.41 3.74 -5.60
CA ALA A 76 5.88 2.48 -6.15
C ALA A 76 6.99 2.70 -7.20
N GLY A 77 7.93 1.74 -7.30
CA GLY A 77 8.92 1.67 -8.36
C GLY A 77 9.96 2.80 -8.32
N LEU A 78 10.28 3.37 -7.16
CA LEU A 78 11.35 4.36 -7.01
C LEU A 78 12.21 3.98 -5.80
N SER A 79 13.48 3.63 -6.04
CA SER A 79 14.45 3.31 -4.99
C SER A 79 14.91 4.55 -4.22
N THR A 80 15.40 4.33 -2.98
CA THR A 80 16.01 5.40 -2.17
C THR A 80 17.20 6.03 -2.88
N ALA A 81 17.99 5.24 -3.60
CA ALA A 81 19.11 5.72 -4.39
C ALA A 81 18.65 6.67 -5.52
N ARG A 82 17.59 6.32 -6.24
CA ARG A 82 17.03 7.16 -7.30
C ARG A 82 16.42 8.44 -6.74
N LEU A 83 15.67 8.33 -5.64
CA LEU A 83 15.09 9.49 -4.96
C LEU A 83 16.16 10.46 -4.47
N ALA A 84 17.27 9.96 -3.93
CA ALA A 84 18.41 10.79 -3.49
C ALA A 84 19.06 11.54 -4.66
N VAL A 85 19.24 10.88 -5.81
CA VAL A 85 19.75 11.53 -7.03
C VAL A 85 18.80 12.62 -7.51
N GLN A 86 17.50 12.38 -7.49
CA GLN A 86 16.50 13.35 -7.92
C GLN A 86 16.38 14.53 -6.97
N LEU A 87 16.55 14.33 -5.66
CA LEU A 87 16.59 15.41 -4.67
C LEU A 87 17.84 16.30 -4.84
N GLY A 88 18.92 15.77 -5.40
CA GLY A 88 20.17 16.49 -5.67
C GLY A 88 21.04 16.73 -4.43
N ARG A 89 20.74 16.10 -3.30
CA ARG A 89 21.52 16.16 -2.04
C ARG A 89 21.37 14.87 -1.24
N SER A 90 22.28 14.67 -0.28
CA SER A 90 22.14 13.62 0.74
C SER A 90 20.90 13.87 1.60
N ALA A 91 20.14 12.82 1.85
CA ALA A 91 19.00 12.81 2.75
C ALA A 91 18.80 11.41 3.32
N ARG A 92 18.11 11.30 4.45
CA ARG A 92 17.75 10.05 5.10
C ARG A 92 16.43 9.56 4.55
N TRP A 93 16.41 8.34 4.02
CA TRP A 93 15.28 7.85 3.25
C TRP A 93 14.56 6.71 3.93
N LEU A 94 13.23 6.81 3.95
CA LEU A 94 12.33 5.72 4.24
C LEU A 94 11.46 5.46 3.01
N ARG A 95 11.14 4.20 2.77
CA ARG A 95 10.13 3.79 1.79
C ARG A 95 9.02 3.05 2.49
N VAL A 96 7.80 3.36 2.12
CA VAL A 96 6.63 2.62 2.58
C VAL A 96 5.80 2.23 1.37
N MET A 97 5.40 0.97 1.33
CA MET A 97 4.45 0.50 0.33
C MET A 97 3.14 0.13 1.00
N PRO A 98 2.17 1.05 1.06
CA PRO A 98 0.82 0.77 1.53
C PRO A 98 -0.02 0.09 0.44
N ASN A 99 -1.24 -0.28 0.80
CA ASN A 99 -2.24 -0.71 -0.17
C ASN A 99 -3.59 -0.01 0.04
N THR A 100 -4.49 -0.10 -0.93
CA THR A 100 -5.75 0.65 -0.95
C THR A 100 -6.71 0.40 0.22
N PRO A 101 -6.75 -0.77 0.91
CA PRO A 101 -7.55 -0.93 2.12
C PRO A 101 -7.18 0.01 3.27
N ALA A 102 -6.05 0.69 3.20
CA ALA A 102 -5.68 1.81 4.08
C ALA A 102 -6.77 2.89 4.18
N ALA A 103 -7.57 3.09 3.13
CA ALA A 103 -8.67 4.06 3.13
C ALA A 103 -9.77 3.75 4.17
N ILE A 104 -9.84 2.52 4.66
CA ILE A 104 -10.77 2.06 5.69
C ILE A 104 -10.05 1.53 6.93
N GLY A 105 -8.77 1.87 7.13
CA GLY A 105 -7.99 1.42 8.28
C GLY A 105 -7.63 -0.07 8.27
N GLN A 106 -7.74 -0.75 7.14
CA GLN A 106 -7.45 -2.19 6.98
C GLN A 106 -6.31 -2.42 5.97
N GLY A 107 -5.42 -1.46 5.86
CA GLY A 107 -4.24 -1.57 5.01
C GLY A 107 -3.16 -2.46 5.62
N ILE A 108 -2.18 -2.80 4.79
CA ILE A 108 -0.87 -3.26 5.22
C ILE A 108 0.19 -2.45 4.50
N SER A 109 1.20 -2.02 5.24
CA SER A 109 2.30 -1.21 4.75
C SER A 109 3.62 -1.91 5.03
N ALA A 110 4.46 -2.10 4.02
CA ALA A 110 5.84 -2.51 4.24
C ALA A 110 6.73 -1.27 4.37
N LEU A 111 7.48 -1.18 5.45
CA LEU A 111 8.39 -0.08 5.78
C LEU A 111 9.85 -0.53 5.62
N TYR A 112 10.58 0.15 4.78
CA TYR A 112 12.04 0.07 4.69
C TYR A 112 12.65 1.39 5.15
N ALA A 113 13.72 1.32 5.94
CA ALA A 113 14.52 2.47 6.36
C ALA A 113 15.96 2.29 5.91
N ALA A 114 16.56 3.31 5.30
CA ALA A 114 17.98 3.31 4.99
C ALA A 114 18.81 3.27 6.29
N PRO A 115 20.06 2.75 6.26
CA PRO A 115 20.85 2.49 7.48
C PRO A 115 21.16 3.72 8.34
N ASP A 116 21.09 4.91 7.77
CA ASP A 116 21.37 6.20 8.42
C ASP A 116 20.11 6.87 9.02
N VAL A 117 18.95 6.24 8.91
CA VAL A 117 17.70 6.76 9.49
C VAL A 117 17.67 6.50 10.99
N PRO A 118 17.45 7.56 11.80
CA PRO A 118 17.35 7.40 13.25
C PRO A 118 16.18 6.53 13.68
N PRO A 119 16.32 5.74 14.76
CA PRO A 119 15.23 4.87 15.27
C PRO A 119 13.94 5.61 15.60
N GLU A 120 14.03 6.85 16.08
CA GLU A 120 12.87 7.70 16.36
C GLU A 120 12.06 8.01 15.09
N MET A 121 12.71 8.22 13.94
CA MET A 121 12.03 8.47 12.66
C MET A 121 11.41 7.20 12.10
N ILE A 122 12.05 6.05 12.28
CA ILE A 122 11.46 4.75 11.94
C ILE A 122 10.19 4.53 12.78
N ASN A 123 10.26 4.80 14.09
CA ASN A 123 9.10 4.66 14.98
C ASN A 123 7.98 5.65 14.64
N LEU A 124 8.30 6.91 14.33
CA LEU A 124 7.31 7.89 13.87
C LEU A 124 6.64 7.42 12.58
N SER A 125 7.41 6.96 11.60
CA SER A 125 6.88 6.44 10.34
C SER A 125 5.97 5.23 10.54
N ARG A 126 6.33 4.33 11.45
CA ARG A 126 5.50 3.17 11.83
C ARG A 126 4.19 3.62 12.49
N GLN A 127 4.23 4.60 13.40
CA GLN A 127 3.02 5.15 14.01
C GLN A 127 2.12 5.83 12.98
N LEU A 128 2.69 6.64 12.09
CA LEU A 128 1.94 7.29 11.00
C LEU A 128 1.20 6.26 10.13
N MET A 129 1.89 5.22 9.70
CA MET A 129 1.30 4.19 8.85
C MET A 129 0.38 3.24 9.63
N GLY A 130 0.62 3.05 10.93
CA GLY A 130 -0.21 2.24 11.82
C GLY A 130 -1.65 2.74 11.96
N VAL A 131 -1.90 4.02 11.74
CA VAL A 131 -3.27 4.60 11.75
C VAL A 131 -4.15 4.04 10.62
N VAL A 132 -3.55 3.61 9.52
CA VAL A 132 -4.27 3.14 8.33
C VAL A 132 -4.19 1.62 8.13
N GLY A 133 -3.59 0.89 9.08
CA GLY A 133 -3.52 -0.58 9.04
C GLY A 133 -2.25 -1.13 9.68
N GLU A 134 -1.91 -2.36 9.36
CA GLU A 134 -0.71 -3.03 9.86
C GLU A 134 0.56 -2.49 9.20
N VAL A 135 1.69 -2.54 9.92
CA VAL A 135 3.01 -2.17 9.40
C VAL A 135 3.98 -3.31 9.64
N VAL A 136 4.68 -3.72 8.59
CA VAL A 136 5.74 -4.73 8.65
C VAL A 136 7.06 -4.10 8.22
N ASP A 137 8.12 -4.41 8.94
CA ASP A 137 9.46 -3.91 8.60
C ASP A 137 10.08 -4.78 7.50
N LEU A 138 10.75 -4.13 6.57
CA LEU A 138 11.47 -4.77 5.47
C LEU A 138 12.97 -4.55 5.67
N ALA A 139 13.70 -5.63 5.83
CA ALA A 139 15.15 -5.57 6.11
C ALA A 139 15.98 -5.19 4.87
N ASP A 140 15.46 -5.41 3.68
CA ASP A 140 16.15 -5.20 2.40
C ASP A 140 15.24 -4.49 1.40
N GLU A 141 15.67 -3.33 0.90
CA GLU A 141 14.94 -2.54 -0.09
C GLU A 141 14.65 -3.32 -1.37
N THR A 142 15.51 -4.24 -1.76
CA THR A 142 15.35 -5.04 -2.99
C THR A 142 14.11 -5.91 -3.00
N LEU A 143 13.50 -6.15 -1.83
CA LEU A 143 12.24 -6.88 -1.67
C LEU A 143 11.00 -6.01 -1.93
N MET A 144 11.15 -4.68 -2.02
CA MET A 144 10.02 -3.75 -2.13
C MET A 144 9.16 -3.98 -3.38
N ASP A 145 9.76 -4.36 -4.51
CA ASP A 145 9.00 -4.65 -5.73
C ASP A 145 8.18 -5.95 -5.61
N ALA A 146 8.70 -6.95 -4.89
CA ALA A 146 7.95 -8.17 -4.59
C ALA A 146 6.78 -7.88 -3.63
N VAL A 147 7.00 -7.03 -2.63
CA VAL A 147 5.93 -6.53 -1.75
C VAL A 147 4.88 -5.75 -2.55
N THR A 148 5.30 -4.87 -3.44
CA THR A 148 4.39 -4.12 -4.31
C THR A 148 3.54 -5.07 -5.16
N ALA A 149 4.16 -6.09 -5.76
CA ALA A 149 3.45 -7.08 -6.55
C ALA A 149 2.43 -7.89 -5.72
N LEU A 150 2.81 -8.32 -4.50
CA LEU A 150 1.96 -9.15 -3.64
C LEU A 150 0.86 -8.34 -2.95
N SER A 151 1.22 -7.26 -2.30
CA SER A 151 0.38 -6.51 -1.34
C SER A 151 -0.09 -5.18 -1.92
N GLY A 152 0.79 -4.39 -2.53
CA GLY A 152 0.41 -3.11 -3.13
C GLY A 152 -0.61 -3.26 -4.25
N SER A 153 -0.38 -4.19 -5.17
CA SER A 153 -1.29 -4.54 -6.27
C SER A 153 -2.36 -5.55 -5.87
N GLY A 154 -2.17 -6.27 -4.76
CA GLY A 154 -3.03 -7.36 -4.27
C GLY A 154 -4.52 -7.06 -4.25
N PRO A 155 -4.97 -5.90 -3.76
CA PRO A 155 -6.40 -5.56 -3.76
C PRO A 155 -7.06 -5.64 -5.13
N ALA A 156 -6.34 -5.28 -6.21
CA ALA A 156 -6.85 -5.38 -7.57
C ALA A 156 -7.13 -6.84 -7.98
N TYR A 157 -6.32 -7.79 -7.51
CA TYR A 157 -6.53 -9.22 -7.79
C TYR A 157 -7.79 -9.76 -7.09
N VAL A 158 -8.03 -9.27 -5.87
CA VAL A 158 -9.23 -9.62 -5.10
C VAL A 158 -10.49 -9.01 -5.73
N PHE A 159 -10.40 -7.76 -6.23
CA PHE A 159 -11.51 -7.14 -6.96
C PHE A 159 -11.81 -7.90 -8.26
N LEU A 160 -10.78 -8.28 -9.01
CA LEU A 160 -10.93 -9.11 -10.21
C LEU A 160 -11.53 -10.48 -9.88
N LEU A 161 -11.16 -11.10 -8.75
CA LEU A 161 -11.77 -12.36 -8.32
C LEU A 161 -13.28 -12.21 -8.12
N ALA A 162 -13.74 -11.15 -7.46
CA ALA A 162 -15.16 -10.88 -7.28
C ALA A 162 -15.87 -10.68 -8.63
N GLU A 163 -15.24 -9.98 -9.57
CA GLU A 163 -15.76 -9.75 -10.91
C GLU A 163 -15.90 -11.08 -11.70
N VAL A 164 -14.86 -11.90 -11.69
CA VAL A 164 -14.85 -13.20 -12.40
C VAL A 164 -15.86 -14.17 -11.78
N MET A 165 -16.00 -14.19 -10.45
CA MET A 165 -17.01 -15.00 -9.76
C MET A 165 -18.43 -14.60 -10.17
N ALA A 166 -18.73 -13.30 -10.25
CA ALA A 166 -20.04 -12.82 -10.70
C ALA A 166 -20.32 -13.24 -12.13
N ALA A 167 -19.37 -13.00 -13.04
CA ALA A 167 -19.52 -13.39 -14.46
C ALA A 167 -19.69 -14.93 -14.65
N ALA A 168 -19.02 -15.73 -13.82
CA ALA A 168 -19.22 -17.19 -13.84
C ALA A 168 -20.60 -17.59 -13.34
N GLY A 169 -21.12 -16.93 -12.30
CA GLY A 169 -22.47 -17.15 -11.78
C GLY A 169 -23.57 -16.89 -12.83
N GLU A 170 -23.42 -15.83 -13.62
CA GLU A 170 -24.34 -15.52 -14.73
C GLU A 170 -24.39 -16.66 -15.78
N LYS A 171 -23.22 -17.23 -16.10
CA LYS A 171 -23.13 -18.37 -17.02
C LYS A 171 -23.81 -19.64 -16.46
N LEU A 172 -24.00 -19.73 -15.15
CA LEU A 172 -24.76 -20.78 -14.48
C LEU A 172 -26.28 -20.49 -14.44
N GLY A 173 -26.73 -19.34 -14.97
CA GLY A 173 -28.12 -18.95 -15.05
C GLY A 173 -28.66 -18.12 -13.91
N LEU A 174 -27.79 -17.60 -13.04
CA LEU A 174 -28.22 -16.67 -11.99
C LEU A 174 -28.42 -15.26 -12.56
N PRO A 175 -29.35 -14.45 -12.01
CA PRO A 175 -29.50 -13.04 -12.36
C PRO A 175 -28.24 -12.25 -12.11
N ALA A 176 -27.87 -11.29 -12.97
CA ALA A 176 -26.63 -10.54 -12.92
C ALA A 176 -26.44 -9.75 -11.60
N ASP A 177 -27.48 -9.06 -11.13
CA ASP A 177 -27.49 -8.32 -9.89
C ASP A 177 -27.25 -9.22 -8.66
N LEU A 178 -27.87 -10.40 -8.67
CA LEU A 178 -27.64 -11.41 -7.62
C LEU A 178 -26.20 -11.94 -7.66
N CYS A 179 -25.63 -12.19 -8.85
CA CYS A 179 -24.25 -12.63 -8.99
C CYS A 179 -23.27 -11.63 -8.41
N VAL A 180 -23.42 -10.35 -8.74
CA VAL A 180 -22.58 -9.27 -8.19
C VAL A 180 -22.68 -9.21 -6.67
N HIS A 181 -23.90 -9.28 -6.13
CA HIS A 181 -24.13 -9.23 -4.68
C HIS A 181 -23.48 -10.42 -3.97
N LEU A 182 -23.72 -11.64 -4.45
CA LEU A 182 -23.16 -12.87 -3.87
C LEU A 182 -21.64 -12.89 -3.92
N ALA A 183 -21.04 -12.57 -5.07
CA ALA A 183 -19.59 -12.56 -5.23
C ALA A 183 -18.90 -11.55 -4.30
N ARG A 184 -19.39 -10.32 -4.22
CA ARG A 184 -18.87 -9.28 -3.32
C ARG A 184 -18.96 -9.71 -1.87
N GLN A 185 -20.12 -10.19 -1.44
CA GLN A 185 -20.33 -10.60 -0.05
C GLN A 185 -19.48 -11.83 0.31
N THR A 186 -19.32 -12.78 -0.61
CA THR A 186 -18.46 -13.96 -0.41
C THR A 186 -16.99 -13.55 -0.21
N VAL A 187 -16.45 -12.70 -1.07
CA VAL A 187 -15.06 -12.21 -0.98
C VAL A 187 -14.86 -11.41 0.30
N SER A 188 -15.75 -10.47 0.59
CA SER A 188 -15.68 -9.64 1.80
C SER A 188 -15.77 -10.48 3.08
N GLY A 189 -16.72 -11.43 3.13
CA GLY A 189 -16.90 -12.30 4.28
C GLY A 189 -15.72 -13.26 4.50
N ALA A 190 -15.16 -13.80 3.43
CA ALA A 190 -13.98 -14.66 3.52
C ALA A 190 -12.75 -13.87 4.02
N GLY A 191 -12.55 -12.64 3.54
CA GLY A 191 -11.49 -11.76 4.04
C GLY A 191 -11.68 -11.41 5.52
N ALA A 192 -12.89 -11.08 5.93
CA ALA A 192 -13.21 -10.80 7.34
C ALA A 192 -12.97 -12.04 8.24
N LEU A 193 -13.28 -13.24 7.75
CA LEU A 193 -13.02 -14.48 8.49
C LEU A 193 -11.51 -14.73 8.65
N ILE A 194 -10.71 -14.51 7.62
CA ILE A 194 -9.24 -14.60 7.71
C ILE A 194 -8.72 -13.61 8.78
N ALA A 195 -9.22 -12.39 8.81
CA ALA A 195 -8.81 -11.39 9.78
C ALA A 195 -9.25 -11.72 11.22
N ALA A 196 -10.42 -12.36 11.38
CA ALA A 196 -10.95 -12.78 12.68
C ALA A 196 -10.23 -14.01 13.28
N GLU A 197 -9.57 -14.80 12.42
CA GLU A 197 -8.86 -16.03 12.83
C GLU A 197 -7.36 -15.98 12.47
N PRO A 198 -6.59 -15.04 13.01
CA PRO A 198 -5.19 -14.82 12.59
C PRO A 198 -4.26 -16.00 12.91
N ALA A 199 -4.63 -16.88 13.84
CA ALA A 199 -3.88 -18.08 14.17
C ALA A 199 -4.19 -19.27 13.24
N THR A 200 -5.23 -19.17 12.39
CA THR A 200 -5.64 -20.24 11.49
C THR A 200 -5.12 -19.95 10.08
N GLU A 201 -4.27 -20.84 9.58
CA GLU A 201 -3.78 -20.71 8.19
C GLU A 201 -4.93 -20.70 7.18
N ALA A 202 -4.83 -19.86 6.13
CA ALA A 202 -5.83 -19.81 5.06
C ALA A 202 -6.10 -21.18 4.42
N GLY A 203 -5.07 -22.03 4.31
CA GLY A 203 -5.20 -23.41 3.85
C GLY A 203 -6.09 -24.26 4.77
N GLN A 204 -6.06 -24.00 6.07
CA GLN A 204 -6.94 -24.71 7.03
C GLN A 204 -8.37 -24.19 6.93
N LEU A 205 -8.59 -22.88 6.84
CA LEU A 205 -9.92 -22.30 6.60
C LEU A 205 -10.56 -22.89 5.36
N ARG A 206 -9.79 -23.02 4.26
CA ARG A 206 -10.25 -23.68 3.03
C ARG A 206 -10.65 -25.14 3.28
N ARG A 207 -9.85 -25.92 3.99
CA ARG A 207 -10.17 -27.32 4.33
C ARG A 207 -11.46 -27.44 5.16
N ASN A 208 -11.68 -26.52 6.11
CA ASN A 208 -12.84 -26.53 6.99
C ASN A 208 -14.19 -26.40 6.22
N VAL A 209 -14.18 -25.79 5.04
CA VAL A 209 -15.37 -25.62 4.18
C VAL A 209 -15.39 -26.61 3.00
N THR A 210 -14.51 -27.62 3.01
CA THR A 210 -14.36 -28.58 1.91
C THR A 210 -14.68 -29.99 2.41
N SER A 211 -15.91 -30.46 2.16
CA SER A 211 -16.28 -31.86 2.43
C SER A 211 -15.83 -32.77 1.28
N GLU A 212 -15.45 -34.00 1.62
CA GLU A 212 -15.10 -35.02 0.63
C GLU A 212 -16.27 -35.30 -0.33
N GLY A 213 -15.98 -35.30 -1.64
CA GLY A 213 -17.01 -35.48 -2.68
C GLY A 213 -18.01 -34.32 -2.83
N GLY A 214 -17.84 -33.22 -2.07
CA GLY A 214 -18.74 -32.08 -2.10
C GLY A 214 -18.48 -31.13 -3.28
N THR A 215 -19.40 -30.16 -3.47
CA THR A 215 -19.31 -29.15 -4.53
C THR A 215 -18.04 -28.30 -4.43
N THR A 216 -17.62 -27.95 -3.21
CA THR A 216 -16.38 -27.22 -2.96
C THR A 216 -15.16 -28.02 -3.40
N ALA A 217 -15.12 -29.34 -3.09
CA ALA A 217 -14.01 -30.20 -3.52
C ALA A 217 -13.91 -30.28 -5.05
N ALA A 218 -15.05 -30.38 -5.75
CA ALA A 218 -15.09 -30.41 -7.22
C ALA A 218 -14.57 -29.09 -7.83
N ALA A 219 -14.99 -27.95 -7.30
CA ALA A 219 -14.50 -26.65 -7.74
C ALA A 219 -12.99 -26.46 -7.47
N LEU A 220 -12.53 -26.84 -6.27
CA LEU A 220 -11.12 -26.77 -5.91
C LEU A 220 -10.22 -27.68 -6.75
N ALA A 221 -10.72 -28.85 -7.21
CA ALA A 221 -9.98 -29.71 -8.12
C ALA A 221 -9.62 -28.99 -9.44
N VAL A 222 -10.50 -28.13 -9.95
CA VAL A 222 -10.22 -27.29 -11.13
C VAL A 222 -9.27 -26.13 -10.77
N LEU A 223 -9.54 -25.41 -9.67
CA LEU A 223 -8.75 -24.23 -9.30
C LEU A 223 -7.32 -24.57 -8.86
N GLN A 224 -7.09 -25.79 -8.40
CA GLN A 224 -5.77 -26.30 -7.94
C GLN A 224 -5.10 -27.22 -8.97
N ALA A 225 -5.66 -27.38 -10.18
CA ALA A 225 -5.03 -28.13 -11.26
C ALA A 225 -3.68 -27.49 -11.67
N ASP A 226 -2.87 -28.25 -12.42
CA ASP A 226 -1.54 -27.81 -12.88
C ASP A 226 -1.58 -26.52 -13.72
N ASP A 227 -2.71 -26.24 -14.38
CA ASP A 227 -3.01 -25.00 -15.11
C ASP A 227 -3.94 -24.04 -14.35
N GLY A 228 -4.23 -24.32 -13.08
CA GLY A 228 -5.13 -23.56 -12.22
C GLY A 228 -4.56 -22.23 -11.71
N LEU A 229 -4.99 -21.83 -10.51
CA LEU A 229 -4.66 -20.50 -9.95
C LEU A 229 -3.17 -20.28 -9.67
N GLN A 230 -2.46 -21.29 -9.18
CA GLN A 230 -1.06 -21.11 -8.76
C GLN A 230 -0.17 -20.62 -9.91
N PRO A 231 -0.08 -21.31 -11.07
CA PRO A 231 0.77 -20.82 -12.17
C PRO A 231 0.28 -19.49 -12.76
N VAL A 232 -1.00 -19.15 -12.65
CA VAL A 232 -1.51 -17.84 -13.07
C VAL A 232 -0.97 -16.76 -12.15
N PHE A 233 -1.07 -16.95 -10.83
CA PHE A 233 -0.54 -16.00 -9.85
C PHE A 233 0.98 -15.87 -9.94
N ASP A 234 1.72 -16.96 -10.13
CA ASP A 234 3.17 -16.92 -10.31
C ASP A 234 3.59 -16.01 -11.48
N ARG A 235 2.89 -16.12 -12.62
CA ARG A 235 3.14 -15.25 -13.78
C ARG A 235 2.71 -13.81 -13.51
N ALA A 236 1.55 -13.59 -12.89
CA ALA A 236 1.04 -12.26 -12.62
C ALA A 236 1.93 -11.47 -11.65
N LEU A 237 2.34 -12.10 -10.55
CA LEU A 237 3.21 -11.46 -9.57
C LEU A 237 4.60 -11.18 -10.13
N ARG A 238 5.16 -12.09 -10.94
CA ARG A 238 6.43 -11.84 -11.65
C ARG A 238 6.31 -10.63 -12.58
N ALA A 239 5.27 -10.56 -13.39
CA ALA A 239 5.04 -9.43 -14.30
C ALA A 239 4.91 -8.11 -13.53
N ALA A 240 4.19 -8.09 -12.40
CA ALA A 240 4.04 -6.91 -11.58
C ALA A 240 5.37 -6.47 -10.94
N ARG A 241 6.13 -7.42 -10.38
CA ARG A 241 7.47 -7.15 -9.81
C ARG A 241 8.43 -6.62 -10.88
N ASP A 242 8.50 -7.26 -12.04
CA ASP A 242 9.42 -6.89 -13.11
C ASP A 242 9.07 -5.49 -13.66
N ARG A 243 7.78 -5.17 -13.71
CA ARG A 243 7.33 -3.81 -14.03
C ARG A 243 7.75 -2.77 -12.98
N GLY A 244 7.73 -3.12 -11.69
CA GLY A 244 8.26 -2.27 -10.62
C GLY A 244 9.73 -1.90 -10.85
N ARG A 245 10.56 -2.88 -11.20
CA ARG A 245 11.98 -2.68 -11.51
C ARG A 245 12.21 -1.80 -12.75
N GLU A 246 11.39 -1.96 -13.79
CA GLU A 246 11.46 -1.10 -14.98
C GLU A 246 11.14 0.37 -14.66
N LEU A 247 10.29 0.63 -13.67
CA LEU A 247 9.96 2.01 -13.26
C LEU A 247 11.11 2.69 -12.53
N ASP A 248 12.00 1.92 -11.91
CA ASP A 248 13.20 2.43 -11.23
C ASP A 248 14.40 2.65 -12.18
N SER A 249 14.32 2.17 -13.42
CA SER A 249 15.39 2.24 -14.44
C SER A 249 15.48 3.62 -15.14
#